data_b3fa231b32b47020f89ba0decd8c05ac
#
_entry.id   b3fa231b32b47020f89ba0decd8c05ac
#
_cell.length_a   1.000
_cell.length_b   1.000
_cell.length_c   1.000
_cell.angle_alpha   90.00
_cell.angle_beta   90.00
_cell.angle_gamma   90.00
#
_symmetry.space_group_name_H-M   'P 1'
#
loop_
_entity.id
_entity.type
_entity.pdbx_description
1 polymer ?
#
loop_
_entity_poly.entity_id
_entity_poly.type
_entity_poly.pdbx_seq_one_letter_code
_entity_poly.pdbx_strand_id
1 'polypeptide(L)'
;VLKRFFLTAVLVLAALSAIGWKYQHYLENPWTRDGQVRAQVIQVTPRVTGPIVSLQVNDNSAVSAGETLFEIDPRTYQVALNQAKASLVQAQVELTKVQDEAQRQQELHKRGSGAVSISTLINVNKAVEAAEAGVMVARATVEQLALNLAFTEVKAPTDGFVTNLTLRNGSQVVANQPSLALVDRDSFWIEGFFKETDIHDVSPGELAVVTLMAYPDQPLKGRVESIGYGIAHKDGSTGVDLLPNVSPTFQWIRLAQRIPVRIKLDAIPENVQLRVGTSASVMIIKHPRTEQP
;
A
#
# COMPACT_ATOMS: atom_id res chain seq x y z
N VAL A 1 -7.33 41.16 61.73
CA VAL A 1 -7.76 39.77 61.61
C VAL A 1 -8.69 39.63 60.40
N LEU A 2 -9.69 40.45 60.18
CA LEU A 2 -10.70 40.39 59.14
C LEU A 2 -10.07 40.46 57.69
N LYS A 3 -9.07 41.33 57.47
CA LYS A 3 -8.36 41.48 56.17
C LYS A 3 -7.57 40.20 55.77
N ARG A 4 -7.04 39.48 56.76
CA ARG A 4 -6.31 38.21 56.49
C ARG A 4 -7.27 37.11 56.10
N PHE A 5 -8.44 37.01 56.77
CA PHE A 5 -9.48 36.03 56.35
C PHE A 5 -10.06 36.34 54.98
N PHE A 6 -10.24 37.63 54.66
CA PHE A 6 -10.71 38.01 53.29
C PHE A 6 -9.71 37.66 52.22
N LEU A 7 -8.41 37.88 52.43
CA LEU A 7 -7.37 37.52 51.46
C LEU A 7 -7.28 36.01 51.25
N THR A 8 -7.37 35.24 52.35
CA THR A 8 -7.37 33.76 52.22
C THR A 8 -8.63 33.25 51.52
N ALA A 9 -9.80 33.82 51.77
CA ALA A 9 -11.05 33.46 51.11
C ALA A 9 -10.99 33.74 49.58
N VAL A 10 -10.43 34.88 49.18
CA VAL A 10 -10.22 35.23 47.77
C VAL A 10 -9.24 34.26 47.08
N LEU A 11 -8.14 33.91 47.73
CA LEU A 11 -7.18 32.93 47.20
C LEU A 11 -7.78 31.53 47.03
N VAL A 12 -8.60 31.10 48.02
CA VAL A 12 -9.30 29.81 47.94
C VAL A 12 -10.32 29.79 46.78
N LEU A 13 -11.10 30.89 46.65
CA LEU A 13 -12.05 31.03 45.54
C LEU A 13 -11.34 31.04 44.16
N ALA A 14 -10.23 31.75 44.04
CA ALA A 14 -9.43 31.75 42.81
C ALA A 14 -8.85 30.37 42.49
N ALA A 15 -8.37 29.65 43.50
CA ALA A 15 -7.87 28.28 43.33
C ALA A 15 -8.98 27.31 42.92
N LEU A 16 -10.16 27.39 43.56
CA LEU A 16 -11.32 26.57 43.19
C LEU A 16 -11.83 26.88 41.78
N SER A 17 -11.85 28.17 41.39
CA SER A 17 -12.20 28.59 40.03
C SER A 17 -11.21 28.06 38.99
N ALA A 18 -9.91 28.13 39.26
CA ALA A 18 -8.86 27.59 38.38
C ALA A 18 -8.93 26.07 38.25
N ILE A 19 -9.21 25.37 39.36
CA ILE A 19 -9.42 23.91 39.35
C ILE A 19 -10.67 23.55 38.56
N GLY A 20 -11.78 24.27 38.79
CA GLY A 20 -13.03 24.07 38.05
C GLY A 20 -12.87 24.29 36.55
N TRP A 21 -12.19 25.37 36.16
CA TRP A 21 -11.89 25.65 34.74
C TRP A 21 -11.00 24.56 34.10
N LYS A 22 -9.95 24.15 34.81
CA LYS A 22 -9.07 23.08 34.32
C LYS A 22 -9.77 21.72 34.23
N TYR A 23 -10.69 21.45 35.17
CA TYR A 23 -11.49 20.22 35.17
C TYR A 23 -12.51 20.19 34.02
N GLN A 24 -13.20 21.29 33.72
CA GLN A 24 -14.07 21.42 32.57
C GLN A 24 -13.28 21.22 31.26
N HIS A 25 -12.14 21.88 31.12
CA HIS A 25 -11.29 21.72 29.93
C HIS A 25 -10.80 20.28 29.73
N TYR A 26 -10.56 19.55 30.82
CA TYR A 26 -10.19 18.14 30.78
C TYR A 26 -11.38 17.23 30.39
N LEU A 27 -12.59 17.55 30.78
CA LEU A 27 -13.80 16.80 30.44
C LEU A 27 -14.25 17.06 28.98
N GLU A 28 -14.00 18.24 28.46
CA GLU A 28 -14.42 18.66 27.12
C GLU A 28 -13.55 18.05 26.02
N ASN A 29 -12.27 17.78 26.29
CA ASN A 29 -11.32 17.27 25.32
C ASN A 29 -11.16 15.75 25.44
N PRO A 30 -11.66 14.97 24.47
CA PRO A 30 -11.51 13.53 24.51
C PRO A 30 -10.04 13.12 24.42
N TRP A 31 -9.63 12.22 25.28
CA TRP A 31 -8.28 11.71 25.31
C TRP A 31 -8.23 10.20 25.46
N THR A 32 -7.20 9.57 24.90
CA THR A 32 -6.95 8.13 25.03
C THR A 32 -5.47 7.84 25.19
N ARG A 33 -5.15 6.78 25.91
CA ARG A 33 -3.81 6.18 25.97
C ARG A 33 -3.66 5.00 25.00
N ASP A 34 -4.75 4.63 24.36
CA ASP A 34 -4.80 3.52 23.43
C ASP A 34 -4.69 4.06 22.01
N GLY A 35 -3.57 4.68 21.72
CA GLY A 35 -3.16 5.11 20.39
C GLY A 35 -2.04 4.21 19.87
N GLN A 36 -2.03 3.94 18.58
CA GLN A 36 -1.00 3.16 17.91
C GLN A 36 -0.50 3.90 16.67
N VAL A 37 0.81 3.86 16.48
CA VAL A 37 1.44 4.29 15.23
C VAL A 37 1.14 3.24 14.15
N ARG A 38 0.59 3.69 13.04
CA ARG A 38 0.30 2.87 11.87
C ARG A 38 1.00 3.45 10.64
N ALA A 39 1.25 2.63 9.66
CA ALA A 39 1.69 3.02 8.33
C ALA A 39 1.15 2.04 7.31
N GLN A 40 1.22 2.39 6.04
CA GLN A 40 0.95 1.44 4.97
C GLN A 40 2.10 0.45 4.88
N VAL A 41 1.76 -0.83 4.98
CA VAL A 41 2.72 -1.92 4.82
C VAL A 41 2.44 -2.60 3.49
N ILE A 42 3.39 -2.47 2.58
CA ILE A 42 3.32 -3.05 1.24
C ILE A 42 3.98 -4.42 1.29
N GLN A 43 3.22 -5.45 0.93
CA GLN A 43 3.76 -6.79 0.76
C GLN A 43 4.42 -6.89 -0.60
N VAL A 44 5.76 -6.91 -0.63
CA VAL A 44 6.51 -7.07 -1.88
C VAL A 44 6.36 -8.51 -2.37
N THR A 45 5.78 -8.65 -3.55
CA THR A 45 5.39 -9.93 -4.14
C THR A 45 6.08 -10.09 -5.49
N PRO A 46 6.99 -11.06 -5.66
CA PRO A 46 7.64 -11.29 -6.94
C PRO A 46 6.62 -11.79 -7.99
N ARG A 47 6.84 -11.44 -9.24
CA ARG A 47 5.97 -11.85 -10.36
C ARG A 47 6.44 -13.13 -11.05
N VAL A 48 7.66 -13.56 -10.73
CA VAL A 48 8.27 -14.77 -11.29
C VAL A 48 8.85 -15.64 -10.18
N THR A 49 8.99 -16.93 -10.45
CA THR A 49 9.45 -17.93 -9.48
C THR A 49 10.92 -18.28 -9.73
N GLY A 50 11.71 -18.39 -8.69
CA GLY A 50 13.10 -18.85 -8.81
C GLY A 50 13.91 -18.67 -7.54
N PRO A 51 15.14 -19.16 -7.50
CA PRO A 51 16.06 -18.92 -6.38
C PRO A 51 16.61 -17.50 -6.41
N ILE A 52 16.84 -16.92 -5.23
CA ILE A 52 17.49 -15.61 -5.09
C ILE A 52 18.99 -15.79 -5.31
N VAL A 53 19.57 -15.03 -6.23
CA VAL A 53 21.01 -15.02 -6.52
C VAL A 53 21.71 -13.85 -5.82
N SER A 54 21.02 -12.75 -5.63
CA SER A 54 21.56 -11.56 -4.97
C SER A 54 20.49 -10.90 -4.09
N LEU A 55 20.84 -10.60 -2.84
CA LEU A 55 20.03 -9.87 -1.88
C LEU A 55 20.78 -8.58 -1.53
N GLN A 56 20.22 -7.41 -1.91
CA GLN A 56 20.90 -6.11 -1.79
C GLN A 56 20.50 -5.33 -0.55
N VAL A 57 19.48 -5.78 0.18
CA VAL A 57 18.94 -5.10 1.35
C VAL A 57 19.07 -5.94 2.61
N ASN A 58 19.08 -5.24 3.75
CA ASN A 58 19.06 -5.86 5.07
C ASN A 58 17.71 -5.61 5.76
N ASP A 59 17.41 -6.41 6.77
CA ASP A 59 16.25 -6.16 7.61
C ASP A 59 16.38 -4.81 8.32
N ASN A 60 15.28 -4.04 8.37
CA ASN A 60 15.22 -2.68 8.90
C ASN A 60 16.07 -1.62 8.15
N SER A 61 16.55 -1.91 6.94
CA SER A 61 17.21 -0.91 6.10
C SER A 61 16.20 0.02 5.42
N ALA A 62 16.61 1.28 5.24
CA ALA A 62 15.88 2.22 4.39
C ALA A 62 16.19 1.92 2.93
N VAL A 63 15.18 2.05 2.07
CA VAL A 63 15.28 1.89 0.62
C VAL A 63 14.52 2.99 -0.09
N SER A 64 14.97 3.32 -1.30
CA SER A 64 14.31 4.30 -2.18
C SER A 64 13.47 3.61 -3.24
N ALA A 65 12.44 4.31 -3.74
CA ALA A 65 11.62 3.81 -4.84
C ALA A 65 12.48 3.47 -6.07
N GLY A 66 12.26 2.28 -6.64
CA GLY A 66 13.05 1.77 -7.76
C GLY A 66 14.36 1.09 -7.39
N GLU A 67 14.79 1.15 -6.13
CA GLU A 67 15.98 0.43 -5.64
C GLU A 67 15.77 -1.07 -5.68
N THR A 68 16.77 -1.81 -6.13
CA THR A 68 16.69 -3.27 -6.23
C THR A 68 16.79 -3.90 -4.84
N LEU A 69 15.77 -4.67 -4.48
CA LEU A 69 15.70 -5.38 -3.20
C LEU A 69 16.43 -6.72 -3.28
N PHE A 70 16.12 -7.49 -4.31
CA PHE A 70 16.77 -8.77 -4.59
C PHE A 70 16.61 -9.15 -6.06
N GLU A 71 17.45 -10.07 -6.49
CA GLU A 71 17.47 -10.61 -7.85
C GLU A 71 17.19 -12.11 -7.83
N ILE A 72 16.25 -12.53 -8.65
CA ILE A 72 15.91 -13.93 -8.91
C ILE A 72 16.78 -14.42 -10.08
N ASP A 73 17.21 -15.69 -10.10
CA ASP A 73 18.07 -16.24 -11.15
C ASP A 73 17.51 -15.97 -12.55
N PRO A 74 18.13 -15.07 -13.34
CA PRO A 74 17.61 -14.66 -14.63
C PRO A 74 17.91 -15.65 -15.76
N ARG A 75 18.78 -16.64 -15.54
CA ARG A 75 19.33 -17.51 -16.60
C ARG A 75 18.27 -18.24 -17.39
N THR A 76 17.28 -18.81 -16.72
CA THR A 76 16.16 -19.53 -17.36
C THR A 76 15.28 -18.59 -18.18
N TYR A 77 15.03 -17.40 -17.68
CA TYR A 77 14.25 -16.36 -18.37
C TYR A 77 14.99 -15.79 -19.57
N GLN A 78 16.31 -15.62 -19.45
CA GLN A 78 17.16 -15.18 -20.56
C GLN A 78 17.18 -16.20 -21.71
N VAL A 79 17.28 -17.50 -21.41
CA VAL A 79 17.23 -18.56 -22.41
C VAL A 79 15.87 -18.57 -23.11
N ALA A 80 14.77 -18.46 -22.35
CA ALA A 80 13.42 -18.41 -22.93
C ALA A 80 13.24 -17.18 -23.82
N LEU A 81 13.73 -16.01 -23.43
CA LEU A 81 13.70 -14.81 -24.27
C LEU A 81 14.50 -14.98 -25.57
N ASN A 82 15.69 -15.58 -25.50
CA ASN A 82 16.53 -15.83 -26.68
C ASN A 82 15.84 -16.81 -27.67
N GLN A 83 15.16 -17.83 -27.14
CA GLN A 83 14.35 -18.75 -27.94
C GLN A 83 13.21 -18.04 -28.67
N ALA A 84 12.48 -17.16 -27.97
CA ALA A 84 11.40 -16.38 -28.57
C ALA A 84 11.91 -15.42 -29.65
N LYS A 85 13.06 -14.77 -29.41
CA LYS A 85 13.72 -13.93 -30.43
C LYS A 85 14.08 -14.72 -31.69
N ALA A 86 14.58 -15.93 -31.55
CA ALA A 86 14.86 -16.82 -32.71
C ALA A 86 13.57 -17.17 -33.47
N SER A 87 12.47 -17.46 -32.74
CA SER A 87 11.17 -17.72 -33.38
C SER A 87 10.60 -16.49 -34.09
N LEU A 88 10.81 -15.28 -33.55
CA LEU A 88 10.43 -14.04 -34.24
C LEU A 88 11.21 -13.88 -35.58
N VAL A 89 12.51 -14.11 -35.55
CA VAL A 89 13.35 -14.08 -36.78
C VAL A 89 12.83 -15.09 -37.81
N GLN A 90 12.49 -16.31 -37.39
CA GLN A 90 11.92 -17.33 -38.29
C GLN A 90 10.59 -16.84 -38.90
N ALA A 91 9.69 -16.25 -38.11
CA ALA A 91 8.42 -15.72 -38.62
C ALA A 91 8.65 -14.56 -39.61
N GLN A 92 9.64 -13.70 -39.36
CA GLN A 92 10.01 -12.60 -40.26
C GLN A 92 10.55 -13.11 -41.60
N VAL A 93 11.39 -14.16 -41.60
CA VAL A 93 11.91 -14.80 -42.82
C VAL A 93 10.76 -15.40 -43.62
N GLU A 94 9.81 -16.08 -42.98
CA GLU A 94 8.65 -16.65 -43.69
C GLU A 94 7.76 -15.54 -44.27
N LEU A 95 7.55 -14.43 -43.55
CA LEU A 95 6.82 -13.27 -44.07
C LEU A 95 7.52 -12.73 -45.36
N THR A 96 8.82 -12.52 -45.30
CA THR A 96 9.59 -12.02 -46.45
C THR A 96 9.44 -12.98 -47.67
N LYS A 97 9.57 -14.27 -47.44
CA LYS A 97 9.40 -15.30 -48.51
C LYS A 97 8.01 -15.23 -49.15
N VAL A 98 6.95 -15.12 -48.34
CA VAL A 98 5.56 -15.05 -48.83
C VAL A 98 5.29 -13.69 -49.52
N GLN A 99 5.88 -12.60 -49.06
CA GLN A 99 5.81 -11.30 -49.73
C GLN A 99 6.48 -11.31 -51.10
N ASP A 100 7.68 -11.89 -51.20
CA ASP A 100 8.41 -12.03 -52.47
C ASP A 100 7.60 -12.86 -53.48
N GLU A 101 6.95 -13.94 -53.02
CA GLU A 101 6.08 -14.76 -53.87
C GLU A 101 4.84 -13.98 -54.33
N ALA A 102 4.17 -13.25 -53.40
CA ALA A 102 3.03 -12.42 -53.74
C ALA A 102 3.39 -11.34 -54.76
N GLN A 103 4.51 -10.66 -54.58
CA GLN A 103 5.02 -9.67 -55.53
C GLN A 103 5.27 -10.27 -56.90
N ARG A 104 5.92 -11.43 -56.97
CA ARG A 104 6.18 -12.16 -58.22
C ARG A 104 4.89 -12.51 -58.96
N GLN A 105 3.88 -13.01 -58.24
CA GLN A 105 2.58 -13.35 -58.83
C GLN A 105 1.84 -12.12 -59.35
N GLN A 106 1.91 -11.00 -58.60
CA GLN A 106 1.32 -9.73 -59.00
C GLN A 106 1.99 -9.17 -60.27
N GLU A 107 3.32 -9.26 -60.40
CA GLU A 107 4.05 -8.80 -61.55
C GLU A 107 3.73 -9.64 -62.81
N LEU A 108 3.64 -10.96 -62.67
CA LEU A 108 3.23 -11.85 -63.74
C LEU A 108 1.81 -11.55 -64.24
N HIS A 109 0.88 -11.26 -63.34
CA HIS A 109 -0.46 -10.88 -63.71
C HIS A 109 -0.51 -9.54 -64.48
N LYS A 110 0.26 -8.55 -64.03
CA LYS A 110 0.36 -7.23 -64.74
C LYS A 110 0.90 -7.31 -66.11
N ARG A 111 1.82 -8.28 -66.40
CA ARG A 111 2.38 -8.49 -67.73
C ARG A 111 1.40 -9.14 -68.71
N GLY A 112 0.17 -9.44 -68.32
CA GLY A 112 -0.90 -9.91 -69.21
C GLY A 112 -0.75 -11.34 -69.72
N SER A 113 0.05 -12.15 -69.04
CA SER A 113 0.38 -13.52 -69.54
C SER A 113 -0.78 -14.53 -69.37
N GLY A 114 -1.94 -14.16 -68.83
CA GLY A 114 -3.06 -15.10 -68.54
C GLY A 114 -2.69 -16.27 -67.62
N ALA A 115 -1.42 -16.34 -67.17
CA ALA A 115 -0.87 -17.43 -66.39
C ALA A 115 -1.27 -17.41 -64.89
N VAL A 116 -1.75 -16.29 -64.37
CA VAL A 116 -2.13 -16.14 -62.94
C VAL A 116 -3.61 -15.83 -62.86
N SER A 117 -4.36 -16.69 -62.16
CA SER A 117 -5.77 -16.48 -61.90
C SER A 117 -6.01 -15.47 -60.77
N ILE A 118 -7.17 -14.79 -60.77
CA ILE A 118 -7.57 -13.88 -59.66
C ILE A 118 -7.61 -14.64 -58.33
N SER A 119 -8.04 -15.91 -58.35
CA SER A 119 -8.06 -16.73 -57.11
C SER A 119 -6.64 -16.96 -56.55
N THR A 120 -5.62 -17.12 -57.43
CA THR A 120 -4.22 -17.24 -57.00
C THR A 120 -3.74 -15.95 -56.32
N LEU A 121 -4.06 -14.77 -56.88
CA LEU A 121 -3.70 -13.49 -56.26
C LEU A 121 -4.35 -13.30 -54.91
N ILE A 122 -5.63 -13.65 -54.76
CA ILE A 122 -6.32 -13.62 -53.49
C ILE A 122 -5.65 -14.55 -52.47
N ASN A 123 -5.27 -15.74 -52.86
CA ASN A 123 -4.62 -16.73 -51.97
C ASN A 123 -3.25 -16.26 -51.51
N VAL A 124 -2.40 -15.71 -52.41
CA VAL A 124 -1.08 -15.22 -51.99
C VAL A 124 -1.17 -13.99 -51.09
N ASN A 125 -2.15 -13.08 -51.32
CA ASN A 125 -2.37 -11.94 -50.43
C ASN A 125 -2.83 -12.39 -49.03
N LYS A 126 -3.74 -13.39 -48.98
CA LYS A 126 -4.14 -13.98 -47.68
C LYS A 126 -2.99 -14.69 -46.98
N ALA A 127 -2.08 -15.30 -47.73
CA ALA A 127 -0.88 -15.91 -47.16
C ALA A 127 0.05 -14.83 -46.56
N VAL A 128 0.17 -13.66 -47.17
CA VAL A 128 0.90 -12.52 -46.61
C VAL A 128 0.24 -12.05 -45.29
N GLU A 129 -1.07 -11.84 -45.31
CA GLU A 129 -1.81 -11.43 -44.08
C GLU A 129 -1.63 -12.45 -42.94
N ALA A 130 -1.66 -13.75 -43.26
CA ALA A 130 -1.44 -14.81 -42.27
C ALA A 130 0.00 -14.80 -41.72
N ALA A 131 1.01 -14.58 -42.60
CA ALA A 131 2.39 -14.47 -42.15
C ALA A 131 2.65 -13.22 -41.31
N GLU A 132 2.03 -12.08 -41.65
CA GLU A 132 2.05 -10.85 -40.83
C GLU A 132 1.46 -11.09 -39.43
N ALA A 133 0.32 -11.78 -39.37
CA ALA A 133 -0.25 -12.18 -38.09
C ALA A 133 0.69 -13.08 -37.27
N GLY A 134 1.40 -14.01 -37.96
CA GLY A 134 2.43 -14.84 -37.34
C GLY A 134 3.58 -14.05 -36.72
N VAL A 135 4.07 -13.01 -37.40
CA VAL A 135 5.08 -12.08 -36.88
C VAL A 135 4.56 -11.33 -35.65
N MET A 136 3.30 -10.85 -35.66
CA MET A 136 2.70 -10.17 -34.52
C MET A 136 2.63 -11.08 -33.30
N VAL A 137 2.23 -12.34 -33.46
CA VAL A 137 2.20 -13.33 -32.36
C VAL A 137 3.61 -13.59 -31.82
N ALA A 138 4.59 -13.79 -32.68
CA ALA A 138 5.97 -14.00 -32.25
C ALA A 138 6.55 -12.79 -31.51
N ARG A 139 6.22 -11.57 -31.95
CA ARG A 139 6.63 -10.33 -31.29
C ARG A 139 6.02 -10.23 -29.92
N ALA A 140 4.72 -10.47 -29.76
CA ALA A 140 4.03 -10.46 -28.46
C ALA A 140 4.66 -11.47 -27.49
N THR A 141 5.08 -12.63 -27.98
CA THR A 141 5.79 -13.65 -27.19
C THR A 141 7.15 -13.13 -26.69
N VAL A 142 7.90 -12.41 -27.54
CA VAL A 142 9.17 -11.78 -27.13
C VAL A 142 8.94 -10.74 -26.06
N GLU A 143 7.95 -9.89 -26.20
CA GLU A 143 7.59 -8.86 -25.22
C GLU A 143 7.20 -9.48 -23.88
N GLN A 144 6.39 -10.53 -23.87
CA GLN A 144 6.00 -11.26 -22.66
C GLN A 144 7.22 -11.84 -21.93
N LEU A 145 8.13 -12.47 -22.65
CA LEU A 145 9.32 -13.07 -22.03
C LEU A 145 10.36 -12.03 -21.61
N ALA A 146 10.42 -10.89 -22.31
CA ALA A 146 11.23 -9.74 -21.88
C ALA A 146 10.71 -9.15 -20.54
N LEU A 147 9.39 -9.06 -20.37
CA LEU A 147 8.79 -8.66 -19.09
C LEU A 147 9.10 -9.69 -17.98
N ASN A 148 9.01 -10.98 -18.26
CA ASN A 148 9.34 -12.02 -17.28
C ASN A 148 10.81 -11.91 -16.84
N LEU A 149 11.72 -11.63 -17.78
CA LEU A 149 13.13 -11.37 -17.44
C LEU A 149 13.27 -10.09 -16.60
N ALA A 150 12.58 -9.01 -16.94
CA ALA A 150 12.62 -7.78 -16.15
C ALA A 150 12.08 -7.99 -14.72
N PHE A 151 11.11 -8.89 -14.54
CA PHE A 151 10.56 -9.23 -13.23
C PHE A 151 11.46 -10.09 -12.36
N THR A 152 12.60 -10.57 -12.87
CA THR A 152 13.63 -11.22 -12.05
C THR A 152 14.32 -10.22 -11.12
N GLU A 153 14.36 -8.94 -11.47
CA GLU A 153 14.85 -7.86 -10.64
C GLU A 153 13.65 -7.26 -9.85
N VAL A 154 13.58 -7.57 -8.56
CA VAL A 154 12.49 -7.09 -7.70
C VAL A 154 12.91 -5.78 -7.04
N LYS A 155 12.14 -4.72 -7.32
CA LYS A 155 12.41 -3.34 -6.88
C LYS A 155 11.41 -2.86 -5.83
N ALA A 156 11.85 -1.89 -5.02
CA ALA A 156 11.00 -1.19 -4.07
C ALA A 156 9.96 -0.33 -4.84
N PRO A 157 8.66 -0.49 -4.53
CA PRO A 157 7.60 0.30 -5.18
C PRO A 157 7.55 1.75 -4.68
N THR A 158 8.05 2.04 -3.48
CA THR A 158 8.04 3.35 -2.80
C THR A 158 9.24 3.47 -1.87
N ASP A 159 9.51 4.68 -1.41
CA ASP A 159 10.47 4.94 -0.35
C ASP A 159 9.98 4.34 0.96
N GLY A 160 10.86 3.68 1.71
CA GLY A 160 10.40 3.05 2.94
C GLY A 160 11.47 2.25 3.68
N PHE A 161 10.99 1.42 4.60
CA PHE A 161 11.84 0.55 5.43
C PHE A 161 11.47 -0.91 5.18
N VAL A 162 12.47 -1.71 4.83
CA VAL A 162 12.31 -3.16 4.71
C VAL A 162 12.08 -3.74 6.10
N THR A 163 11.13 -4.66 6.24
CA THR A 163 10.87 -5.36 7.50
C THR A 163 10.48 -6.81 7.24
N ASN A 164 10.67 -7.66 8.25
CA ASN A 164 10.39 -9.08 8.19
C ASN A 164 11.15 -9.80 7.04
N LEU A 165 12.41 -9.45 6.85
CA LEU A 165 13.27 -10.03 5.83
C LEU A 165 13.79 -11.40 6.29
N THR A 166 13.12 -12.46 5.89
CA THR A 166 13.54 -13.86 6.14
C THR A 166 14.35 -14.46 5.01
N LEU A 167 14.39 -13.79 3.86
CA LEU A 167 15.07 -14.24 2.66
C LEU A 167 16.60 -14.23 2.82
N ARG A 168 17.23 -15.17 2.10
CA ARG A 168 18.70 -15.29 1.98
C ARG A 168 19.05 -15.66 0.54
N ASN A 169 20.31 -15.45 0.15
CA ASN A 169 20.81 -15.97 -1.11
C ASN A 169 20.59 -17.48 -1.15
N GLY A 170 20.01 -17.98 -2.24
CA GLY A 170 19.59 -19.38 -2.40
C GLY A 170 18.15 -19.67 -1.93
N SER A 171 17.47 -18.74 -1.26
CA SER A 171 16.05 -18.91 -0.92
C SER A 171 15.22 -18.99 -2.19
N GLN A 172 14.23 -19.89 -2.22
CA GLN A 172 13.26 -19.98 -3.30
C GLN A 172 12.12 -19.01 -3.07
N VAL A 173 11.81 -18.17 -4.05
CA VAL A 173 10.60 -17.34 -4.05
C VAL A 173 9.61 -17.86 -5.08
N VAL A 174 8.32 -17.67 -4.80
CA VAL A 174 7.22 -18.14 -5.65
C VAL A 174 6.43 -16.92 -6.13
N ALA A 175 6.10 -16.90 -7.42
CA ALA A 175 5.30 -15.83 -7.99
C ALA A 175 3.97 -15.65 -7.24
N ASN A 176 3.58 -14.39 -7.05
CA ASN A 176 2.36 -13.98 -6.35
C ASN A 176 2.28 -14.38 -4.86
N GLN A 177 3.42 -14.72 -4.23
CA GLN A 177 3.49 -14.90 -2.78
C GLN A 177 4.33 -13.78 -2.14
N PRO A 178 3.85 -13.16 -1.06
CA PRO A 178 4.61 -12.13 -0.35
C PRO A 178 5.95 -12.67 0.14
N SER A 179 7.02 -11.94 -0.13
CA SER A 179 8.40 -12.34 0.19
C SER A 179 9.05 -11.51 1.29
N LEU A 180 8.70 -10.23 1.37
CA LEU A 180 9.09 -9.30 2.43
C LEU A 180 8.04 -8.19 2.56
N ALA A 181 8.09 -7.43 3.64
CA ALA A 181 7.23 -6.27 3.87
C ALA A 181 8.04 -4.97 3.78
N LEU A 182 7.44 -3.96 3.16
CA LEU A 182 7.98 -2.60 3.05
C LEU A 182 7.02 -1.64 3.75
N VAL A 183 7.51 -0.95 4.78
CA VAL A 183 6.76 0.11 5.46
C VAL A 183 6.99 1.41 4.71
N ASP A 184 5.95 1.98 4.15
CA ASP A 184 6.00 3.24 3.41
C ASP A 184 6.33 4.40 4.36
N ARG A 185 7.39 5.14 4.06
CA ARG A 185 7.94 6.21 4.88
C ARG A 185 6.99 7.39 5.06
N ASP A 186 6.20 7.71 4.05
CA ASP A 186 5.37 8.91 4.02
C ASP A 186 3.91 8.65 4.43
N SER A 187 3.62 7.40 4.80
CA SER A 187 2.26 6.95 5.08
C SER A 187 1.90 6.85 6.56
N PHE A 188 2.73 7.34 7.48
CA PHE A 188 2.48 7.21 8.91
C PHE A 188 1.27 8.01 9.38
N TRP A 189 0.44 7.38 10.21
CA TRP A 189 -0.64 8.03 10.96
C TRP A 189 -0.73 7.47 12.37
N ILE A 190 -1.50 8.12 13.21
CA ILE A 190 -1.83 7.61 14.54
C ILE A 190 -3.29 7.15 14.53
N GLU A 191 -3.52 5.93 14.96
CA GLU A 191 -4.85 5.39 15.17
C GLU A 191 -5.16 5.42 16.68
N GLY A 192 -5.99 6.37 17.09
CA GLY A 192 -6.41 6.53 18.48
C GLY A 192 -7.75 5.82 18.72
N PHE A 193 -7.83 4.97 19.75
CA PHE A 193 -9.05 4.24 20.11
C PHE A 193 -9.75 4.97 21.24
N PHE A 194 -10.79 5.72 20.91
CA PHE A 194 -11.60 6.50 21.87
C PHE A 194 -12.84 5.73 22.28
N LYS A 195 -13.35 6.01 23.49
CA LYS A 195 -14.64 5.47 23.90
C LYS A 195 -15.77 6.08 23.07
N GLU A 196 -16.77 5.29 22.75
CA GLU A 196 -17.98 5.71 22.04
C GLU A 196 -18.66 6.93 22.70
N THR A 197 -18.59 7.01 24.03
CA THR A 197 -19.14 8.13 24.82
C THR A 197 -18.44 9.45 24.62
N ASP A 198 -17.17 9.43 24.18
CA ASP A 198 -16.30 10.61 24.19
C ASP A 198 -16.15 11.23 22.78
N ILE A 199 -16.63 10.53 21.71
CA ILE A 199 -16.38 10.96 20.33
C ILE A 199 -17.58 11.62 19.65
N HIS A 200 -18.74 11.72 20.29
CA HIS A 200 -19.98 12.22 19.68
C HIS A 200 -19.83 13.63 19.06
N ASP A 201 -18.94 14.46 19.59
CA ASP A 201 -18.68 15.82 19.10
C ASP A 201 -17.37 15.96 18.34
N VAL A 202 -16.64 14.88 18.12
CA VAL A 202 -15.38 14.93 17.36
C VAL A 202 -15.69 15.02 15.86
N SER A 203 -15.01 15.94 15.17
CA SER A 203 -15.17 16.15 13.75
C SER A 203 -13.82 16.07 13.02
N PRO A 204 -13.81 15.61 11.75
CA PRO A 204 -12.62 15.70 10.92
C PRO A 204 -12.10 17.13 10.81
N GLY A 205 -10.79 17.31 10.86
CA GLY A 205 -10.11 18.61 10.82
C GLY A 205 -9.74 19.17 12.21
N GLU A 206 -10.27 18.62 13.30
CA GLU A 206 -9.91 19.06 14.66
C GLU A 206 -8.44 18.79 14.98
N LEU A 207 -7.86 19.65 15.79
CA LEU A 207 -6.48 19.53 16.23
C LEU A 207 -6.34 18.35 17.20
N ALA A 208 -5.27 17.60 17.03
CA ALA A 208 -4.89 16.53 17.94
C ALA A 208 -3.46 16.72 18.43
N VAL A 209 -3.24 16.42 19.70
CA VAL A 209 -1.90 16.33 20.30
C VAL A 209 -1.61 14.87 20.57
N VAL A 210 -0.53 14.39 19.98
CA VAL A 210 -0.08 13.00 20.09
C VAL A 210 1.22 12.95 20.85
N THR A 211 1.27 12.17 21.91
CA THR A 211 2.49 11.92 22.68
C THR A 211 2.87 10.46 22.55
N LEU A 212 3.98 10.20 21.88
CA LEU A 212 4.52 8.84 21.74
C LEU A 212 5.11 8.38 23.07
N MET A 213 4.89 7.12 23.43
CA MET A 213 5.49 6.58 24.67
C MET A 213 7.01 6.56 24.64
N ALA A 214 7.61 6.43 23.45
CA ALA A 214 9.07 6.47 23.26
C ALA A 214 9.64 7.90 23.37
N TYR A 215 8.81 8.96 23.22
CA TYR A 215 9.23 10.37 23.22
C TYR A 215 8.24 11.21 24.03
N PRO A 216 8.18 11.03 25.37
CA PRO A 216 7.17 11.67 26.23
C PRO A 216 7.30 13.21 26.27
N ASP A 217 8.50 13.72 26.08
CA ASP A 217 8.81 15.15 26.15
C ASP A 217 8.61 15.89 24.81
N GLN A 218 8.19 15.15 23.76
CA GLN A 218 8.02 15.72 22.40
C GLN A 218 6.61 15.44 21.87
N PRO A 219 5.61 16.22 22.31
CA PRO A 219 4.26 16.09 21.78
C PRO A 219 4.21 16.52 20.32
N LEU A 220 3.67 15.66 19.47
CA LEU A 220 3.45 15.90 18.05
C LEU A 220 2.07 16.53 17.83
N LYS A 221 1.98 17.45 16.90
CA LYS A 221 0.71 18.02 16.45
C LYS A 221 0.19 17.26 15.25
N GLY A 222 -1.11 17.10 15.17
CA GLY A 222 -1.79 16.48 14.05
C GLY A 222 -3.23 16.93 13.97
N ARG A 223 -3.96 16.36 13.03
CA ARG A 223 -5.38 16.63 12.80
C ARG A 223 -6.14 15.33 12.66
N VAL A 224 -7.37 15.33 13.13
CA VAL A 224 -8.31 14.24 12.88
C VAL A 224 -8.57 14.17 11.38
N GLU A 225 -8.16 13.09 10.75
CA GLU A 225 -8.39 12.83 9.33
C GLU A 225 -9.76 12.19 9.11
N SER A 226 -10.07 11.17 9.90
CA SER A 226 -11.33 10.45 9.82
C SER A 226 -11.67 9.70 11.11
N ILE A 227 -12.93 9.37 11.27
CA ILE A 227 -13.47 8.55 12.37
C ILE A 227 -13.97 7.26 11.74
N GLY A 228 -13.61 6.12 12.31
CA GLY A 228 -14.01 4.81 11.78
C GLY A 228 -15.53 4.60 11.83
N TYR A 229 -16.11 4.23 10.70
CA TYR A 229 -17.55 3.93 10.59
C TYR A 229 -17.93 2.51 11.00
N GLY A 230 -16.94 1.64 11.21
CA GLY A 230 -17.20 0.23 11.55
C GLY A 230 -16.21 -0.31 12.55
N ILE A 231 -16.71 -1.13 13.47
CA ILE A 231 -15.92 -1.85 14.46
C ILE A 231 -16.22 -3.33 14.26
N ALA A 232 -15.19 -4.13 13.99
CA ALA A 232 -15.34 -5.58 14.00
C ALA A 232 -15.38 -6.06 15.46
N HIS A 233 -16.50 -6.62 15.88
CA HIS A 233 -16.60 -7.33 17.14
C HIS A 233 -15.87 -8.67 17.04
N LYS A 234 -15.06 -9.01 18.03
CA LYS A 234 -14.41 -10.34 18.09
C LYS A 234 -15.43 -11.49 18.09
N ASP A 235 -16.65 -11.21 18.49
CA ASP A 235 -17.73 -12.20 18.65
C ASP A 235 -18.70 -12.23 17.45
N GLY A 236 -18.44 -11.46 16.41
CA GLY A 236 -19.30 -11.34 15.22
C GLY A 236 -18.63 -11.77 13.91
N SER A 237 -17.47 -12.45 13.97
CA SER A 237 -16.88 -13.00 12.76
C SER A 237 -17.83 -14.04 12.17
N THR A 238 -18.26 -13.85 10.92
CA THR A 238 -18.86 -14.91 10.12
C THR A 238 -17.90 -16.10 10.12
N GLY A 239 -18.36 -17.21 10.70
CA GLY A 239 -17.62 -18.47 10.63
C GLY A 239 -17.39 -18.90 9.19
N VAL A 240 -16.58 -19.92 8.99
CA VAL A 240 -16.24 -20.48 7.66
C VAL A 240 -17.50 -20.84 6.85
N ASP A 241 -18.65 -21.04 7.50
CA ASP A 241 -19.94 -21.41 6.93
C ASP A 241 -20.92 -20.24 6.73
N LEU A 242 -20.44 -18.99 6.78
CA LEU A 242 -21.27 -17.77 6.67
C LEU A 242 -22.40 -17.64 7.70
N LEU A 243 -22.41 -18.48 8.73
CA LEU A 243 -23.34 -18.38 9.84
C LEU A 243 -22.81 -17.50 10.94
N PRO A 244 -23.63 -16.63 11.58
CA PRO A 244 -23.18 -15.81 12.68
C PRO A 244 -22.74 -16.67 13.87
N ASN A 245 -21.51 -16.49 14.32
CA ASN A 245 -21.02 -17.16 15.52
C ASN A 245 -21.59 -16.45 16.75
N VAL A 246 -22.57 -17.04 17.39
CA VAL A 246 -23.21 -16.50 18.60
C VAL A 246 -22.48 -17.06 19.81
N SER A 247 -21.60 -16.28 20.43
CA SER A 247 -21.04 -16.62 21.74
C SER A 247 -22.12 -16.47 22.82
N PRO A 248 -22.40 -17.53 23.61
CA PRO A 248 -23.44 -17.49 24.65
C PRO A 248 -22.98 -16.77 25.94
N THR A 249 -22.08 -15.81 25.86
CA THR A 249 -21.60 -15.07 27.03
C THR A 249 -22.50 -13.86 27.31
N PHE A 250 -23.29 -13.96 28.34
CA PHE A 250 -23.94 -12.82 28.95
C PHE A 250 -22.88 -11.88 29.54
N GLN A 251 -22.56 -10.81 28.84
CA GLN A 251 -21.79 -9.73 29.44
C GLN A 251 -22.72 -8.95 30.38
N TRP A 252 -22.57 -9.19 31.67
CA TRP A 252 -23.29 -8.49 32.75
C TRP A 252 -23.11 -6.97 32.70
N ILE A 253 -21.98 -6.49 32.19
CA ILE A 253 -21.65 -5.07 32.04
C ILE A 253 -21.33 -4.79 30.57
N ARG A 254 -22.13 -3.94 29.92
CA ARG A 254 -21.82 -3.40 28.60
C ARG A 254 -20.74 -2.32 28.76
N LEU A 255 -19.52 -2.65 28.38
CA LEU A 255 -18.45 -1.66 28.28
C LEU A 255 -18.63 -0.86 26.99
N ALA A 256 -18.39 0.47 27.06
CA ALA A 256 -18.38 1.31 25.87
C ALA A 256 -17.37 0.79 24.85
N GLN A 257 -17.79 0.71 23.60
CA GLN A 257 -16.95 0.28 22.51
C GLN A 257 -15.86 1.33 22.23
N ARG A 258 -14.76 0.88 21.60
CA ARG A 258 -13.68 1.78 21.21
C ARG A 258 -13.74 2.03 19.72
N ILE A 259 -13.86 3.29 19.35
CA ILE A 259 -13.95 3.72 17.97
C ILE A 259 -12.58 4.21 17.51
N PRO A 260 -12.03 3.70 16.39
CA PRO A 260 -10.77 4.16 15.86
C PRO A 260 -10.92 5.54 15.23
N VAL A 261 -10.05 6.47 15.63
CA VAL A 261 -9.92 7.80 15.04
C VAL A 261 -8.55 7.89 14.40
N ARG A 262 -8.51 8.18 13.12
CA ARG A 262 -7.29 8.37 12.36
C ARG A 262 -6.81 9.80 12.45
N ILE A 263 -5.56 9.97 12.84
CA ILE A 263 -4.94 11.28 13.04
C ILE A 263 -3.73 11.37 12.13
N LYS A 264 -3.75 12.34 11.24
CA LYS A 264 -2.62 12.69 10.38
C LYS A 264 -1.71 13.65 11.14
N LEU A 265 -0.41 13.37 11.19
CA LEU A 265 0.59 14.23 11.80
C LEU A 265 0.92 15.40 10.85
N ASP A 266 1.04 16.61 11.37
CA ASP A 266 1.36 17.82 10.57
C ASP A 266 2.86 17.84 10.20
N ALA A 267 3.73 17.55 11.17
CA ALA A 267 5.18 17.47 10.97
C ALA A 267 5.79 16.47 11.95
N ILE A 268 6.77 15.72 11.48
CA ILE A 268 7.54 14.78 12.28
C ILE A 268 8.96 15.36 12.41
N PRO A 269 9.42 15.70 13.63
CA PRO A 269 10.79 16.16 13.84
C PRO A 269 11.82 15.09 13.44
N GLU A 270 12.96 15.47 12.92
CA GLU A 270 14.02 14.54 12.45
C GLU A 270 14.56 13.59 13.52
N ASN A 271 14.48 14.01 14.79
CA ASN A 271 14.89 13.20 15.93
C ASN A 271 13.84 12.19 16.40
N VAL A 272 12.63 12.18 15.81
CA VAL A 272 11.54 11.25 16.13
C VAL A 272 11.44 10.19 15.05
N GLN A 273 11.73 8.95 15.40
CA GLN A 273 11.56 7.81 14.50
C GLN A 273 10.25 7.10 14.81
N LEU A 274 9.31 7.19 13.89
CA LEU A 274 8.05 6.44 13.98
C LEU A 274 8.29 4.97 13.63
N ARG A 275 7.67 4.08 14.40
CA ARG A 275 7.67 2.64 14.15
C ARG A 275 6.26 2.11 14.26
N VAL A 276 5.83 1.33 13.28
CA VAL A 276 4.50 0.71 13.27
C VAL A 276 4.32 -0.16 14.52
N GLY A 277 3.15 -0.02 15.16
CA GLY A 277 2.80 -0.79 16.35
C GLY A 277 3.22 -0.16 17.68
N THR A 278 3.99 0.93 17.67
CA THR A 278 4.34 1.64 18.92
C THR A 278 3.13 2.39 19.48
N SER A 279 3.10 2.54 20.80
CA SER A 279 1.97 3.14 21.52
C SER A 279 2.09 4.65 21.61
N ALA A 280 0.94 5.32 21.59
CA ALA A 280 0.81 6.77 21.75
C ALA A 280 -0.36 7.12 22.65
N SER A 281 -0.27 8.26 23.31
CA SER A 281 -1.41 8.94 23.93
C SER A 281 -1.90 10.04 23.00
N VAL A 282 -3.21 10.16 22.86
CA VAL A 282 -3.83 11.12 21.96
C VAL A 282 -4.86 11.94 22.69
N MET A 283 -4.82 13.24 22.51
CA MET A 283 -5.82 14.19 22.98
C MET A 283 -6.32 15.01 21.81
N ILE A 284 -7.64 15.07 21.62
CA ILE A 284 -8.27 15.90 20.59
C ILE A 284 -8.72 17.20 21.24
N ILE A 285 -8.35 18.31 20.63
CA ILE A 285 -8.73 19.65 21.08
C ILE A 285 -9.95 20.08 20.26
N LYS A 286 -11.12 20.05 20.89
CA LYS A 286 -12.35 20.51 20.26
C LYS A 286 -12.32 22.03 20.04
N HIS A 287 -12.68 22.46 18.85
CA HIS A 287 -12.97 23.87 18.62
C HIS A 287 -14.37 24.17 19.22
N PRO A 288 -14.53 25.27 19.97
CA PRO A 288 -15.87 25.67 20.38
C PRO A 288 -16.72 25.84 19.11
N ARG A 289 -17.77 25.04 18.99
CA ARG A 289 -18.77 25.24 17.94
C ARG A 289 -19.29 26.64 18.06
N THR A 290 -19.03 27.50 17.08
CA THR A 290 -19.86 28.69 16.88
C THR A 290 -21.25 28.14 16.54
N GLU A 291 -22.17 28.19 17.47
CA GLU A 291 -23.58 27.92 17.22
C GLU A 291 -23.98 28.77 16.00
N GLN A 292 -24.18 28.13 14.86
CA GLN A 292 -24.86 28.77 13.76
C GLN A 292 -26.35 28.78 14.12
N PRO A 293 -27.00 29.94 14.07
CA PRO A 293 -28.40 30.12 14.42
C PRO A 293 -29.34 29.34 13.49
#